data_b51113b1856358d2a073991b59a8c3b9
#
_entry.id   b51113b1856358d2a073991b59a8c3b9
#
_cell.length_a   1.000
_cell.length_b   1.000
_cell.length_c   1.000
_cell.angle_alpha   90.00
_cell.angle_beta   90.00
_cell.angle_gamma   90.00
#
_symmetry.space_group_name_H-M   'P 1'
#
loop_
_entity.id
_entity.type
_entity.pdbx_description
1 polymer ?
#
loop_
_entity_poly.entity_id
_entity_poly.type
_entity_poly.pdbx_seq_one_letter_code
_entity_poly.pdbx_strand_id
1 'polypeptide(L)'
;TLTVSSAASDVYKRQVPHIVVFLNKADMVDDPELIELVEMEVRELLTEYEFPGDDTPVIIGSALKALEGDAEYSAKIQELVQALDDFVPEPTRETDKPFLMPIEDIFTIQGRGTVVTGRIERGEIKVNEEIEIVGIRETQKTVCTGVEMFRKLLDEGKAGENVGILLRGTE
;
A
#
# COMPACT_ATOMS: atom_id res chain seq x y z
N THR A 1 14.45 -9.47 24.32
CA THR A 1 13.08 -10.02 24.31
C THR A 1 12.15 -8.93 23.85
N LEU A 2 11.81 -8.91 22.55
CA LEU A 2 10.80 -8.02 21.99
C LEU A 2 9.43 -8.64 22.29
N THR A 3 8.78 -8.18 23.34
CA THR A 3 7.36 -8.48 23.57
C THR A 3 6.53 -7.60 22.65
N VAL A 4 6.17 -8.13 21.48
CA VAL A 4 5.13 -7.52 20.65
C VAL A 4 3.79 -7.80 21.34
N SER A 5 3.07 -6.73 21.68
CA SER A 5 1.72 -6.87 22.26
C SER A 5 0.82 -7.65 21.27
N SER A 6 0.07 -8.63 21.75
CA SER A 6 -0.85 -9.43 20.92
C SER A 6 -1.83 -8.57 20.12
N ALA A 7 -2.26 -7.44 20.67
CA ALA A 7 -3.15 -6.50 20.00
C ALA A 7 -2.49 -5.83 18.77
N ALA A 8 -1.19 -5.50 18.82
CA ALA A 8 -0.46 -4.94 17.69
C ALA A 8 -0.27 -6.01 16.59
N SER A 9 -0.03 -7.26 16.96
CA SER A 9 0.06 -8.39 16.04
C SER A 9 -1.27 -8.63 15.31
N ASP A 10 -2.40 -8.59 16.02
CA ASP A 10 -3.73 -8.80 15.43
C ASP A 10 -4.13 -7.68 14.45
N VAL A 11 -3.76 -6.44 14.74
CA VAL A 11 -3.97 -5.31 13.82
C VAL A 11 -3.10 -5.46 12.56
N TYR A 12 -1.85 -5.87 12.71
CA TYR A 12 -0.92 -6.08 11.60
C TYR A 12 -1.38 -7.22 10.68
N LYS A 13 -1.81 -8.36 11.23
CA LYS A 13 -2.35 -9.50 10.48
C LYS A 13 -3.58 -9.15 9.63
N ARG A 14 -4.41 -8.22 10.10
CA ARG A 14 -5.59 -7.75 9.35
C ARG A 14 -5.24 -6.78 8.23
N GLN A 15 -4.09 -6.12 8.30
CA GLN A 15 -3.67 -5.10 7.33
C GLN A 15 -2.79 -5.66 6.21
N VAL A 16 -2.04 -6.73 6.46
CA VAL A 16 -1.10 -7.32 5.50
C VAL A 16 -1.37 -8.81 5.37
N PRO A 17 -2.30 -9.23 4.49
CA PRO A 17 -2.69 -10.64 4.35
C PRO A 17 -1.65 -11.49 3.60
N HIS A 18 -0.79 -10.89 2.78
CA HIS A 18 0.21 -11.58 1.95
C HIS A 18 1.60 -10.97 2.13
N ILE A 19 2.61 -11.83 2.19
CA ILE A 19 4.00 -11.45 2.35
C ILE A 19 4.83 -12.16 1.26
N VAL A 20 5.75 -11.42 0.63
CA VAL A 20 6.82 -11.95 -0.19
C VAL A 20 8.13 -11.52 0.44
N VAL A 21 9.09 -12.42 0.54
CA VAL A 21 10.37 -12.17 1.22
C VAL A 21 11.49 -12.01 0.21
N PHE A 22 12.32 -11.00 0.40
CA PHE A 22 13.57 -10.82 -0.32
C PHE A 22 14.75 -10.84 0.64
N LEU A 23 15.55 -11.92 0.62
CA LEU A 23 16.78 -12.02 1.39
C LEU A 23 17.87 -11.24 0.66
N ASN A 24 18.01 -9.98 1.05
CA ASN A 24 18.92 -9.04 0.40
C ASN A 24 20.37 -9.22 0.91
N LYS A 25 21.33 -8.70 0.13
CA LYS A 25 22.76 -8.70 0.41
C LYS A 25 23.41 -10.10 0.38
N ALA A 26 22.87 -11.00 -0.42
CA ALA A 26 23.44 -12.34 -0.60
C ALA A 26 24.86 -12.32 -1.14
N ASP A 27 25.25 -11.25 -1.84
CA ASP A 27 26.61 -10.99 -2.31
C ASP A 27 27.67 -10.83 -1.21
N MET A 28 27.23 -10.62 0.04
CA MET A 28 28.11 -10.47 1.22
C MET A 28 28.28 -11.77 2.01
N VAL A 29 27.63 -12.84 1.60
CA VAL A 29 27.63 -14.13 2.29
C VAL A 29 28.31 -15.17 1.42
N ASP A 30 29.49 -15.62 1.84
CA ASP A 30 30.29 -16.62 1.08
C ASP A 30 29.81 -18.07 1.34
N ASP A 31 29.04 -18.29 2.40
CA ASP A 31 28.60 -19.62 2.82
C ASP A 31 27.13 -19.85 2.45
N PRO A 32 26.83 -20.71 1.47
CA PRO A 32 25.46 -21.03 1.10
C PRO A 32 24.62 -21.65 2.23
N GLU A 33 25.24 -22.44 3.13
CA GLU A 33 24.52 -23.08 4.25
C GLU A 33 23.97 -22.03 5.22
N LEU A 34 24.65 -20.87 5.36
CA LEU A 34 24.17 -19.79 6.18
C LEU A 34 22.90 -19.12 5.58
N ILE A 35 22.84 -19.01 4.26
CA ILE A 35 21.67 -18.46 3.57
C ILE A 35 20.47 -19.40 3.73
N GLU A 36 20.67 -20.70 3.58
CA GLU A 36 19.63 -21.72 3.78
C GLU A 36 19.12 -21.71 5.23
N LEU A 37 20.01 -21.55 6.22
CA LEU A 37 19.63 -21.45 7.62
C LEU A 37 18.74 -20.21 7.87
N VAL A 38 19.13 -19.05 7.33
CA VAL A 38 18.34 -17.80 7.46
C VAL A 38 16.99 -17.95 6.78
N GLU A 39 16.90 -18.60 5.62
CA GLU A 39 15.63 -18.88 4.96
C GLU A 39 14.72 -19.73 5.85
N MET A 40 15.25 -20.81 6.46
CA MET A 40 14.47 -21.65 7.38
C MET A 40 13.97 -20.86 8.58
N GLU A 41 14.81 -20.05 9.21
CA GLU A 41 14.42 -19.21 10.35
C GLU A 41 13.31 -18.21 9.97
N VAL A 42 13.38 -17.62 8.76
CA VAL A 42 12.34 -16.72 8.25
C VAL A 42 11.02 -17.47 8.05
N ARG A 43 11.05 -18.69 7.50
CA ARG A 43 9.85 -19.51 7.30
C ARG A 43 9.21 -19.94 8.62
N GLU A 44 10.01 -20.30 9.62
CA GLU A 44 9.56 -20.60 10.97
C GLU A 44 8.92 -19.37 11.61
N LEU A 45 9.54 -18.19 11.47
CA LEU A 45 9.01 -16.94 11.97
C LEU A 45 7.67 -16.57 11.33
N LEU A 46 7.55 -16.71 10.00
CA LEU A 46 6.29 -16.48 9.29
C LEU A 46 5.19 -17.41 9.81
N THR A 47 5.50 -18.67 10.05
CA THR A 47 4.56 -19.66 10.59
C THR A 47 4.15 -19.32 12.03
N GLU A 48 5.07 -18.86 12.86
CA GLU A 48 4.77 -18.38 14.22
C GLU A 48 3.78 -17.19 14.20
N TYR A 49 3.90 -16.32 13.19
CA TYR A 49 2.97 -15.20 12.97
C TYR A 49 1.73 -15.57 12.14
N GLU A 50 1.45 -16.87 11.95
CA GLU A 50 0.28 -17.40 11.23
C GLU A 50 0.23 -17.04 9.73
N PHE A 51 1.37 -16.75 9.11
CA PHE A 51 1.51 -16.71 7.66
C PHE A 51 1.88 -18.09 7.12
N PRO A 52 1.60 -18.40 5.83
CA PRO A 52 1.97 -19.67 5.22
C PRO A 52 3.48 -19.73 4.95
N GLY A 53 4.29 -20.00 6.00
CA GLY A 53 5.75 -19.95 5.92
C GLY A 53 6.34 -20.80 4.80
N ASP A 54 5.82 -22.02 4.60
CA ASP A 54 6.30 -22.96 3.57
C ASP A 54 5.92 -22.49 2.15
N ASP A 55 4.72 -21.88 1.99
CA ASP A 55 4.21 -21.46 0.68
C ASP A 55 4.63 -20.01 0.32
N THR A 56 5.16 -19.26 1.29
CA THR A 56 5.60 -17.88 1.06
C THR A 56 6.80 -17.83 0.12
N PRO A 57 6.75 -17.07 -0.98
CA PRO A 57 7.89 -16.89 -1.85
C PRO A 57 9.06 -16.21 -1.12
N VAL A 58 10.23 -16.84 -1.15
CA VAL A 58 11.49 -16.29 -0.62
C VAL A 58 12.49 -16.22 -1.76
N ILE A 59 12.88 -14.99 -2.11
CA ILE A 59 13.84 -14.74 -3.19
C ILE A 59 15.16 -14.27 -2.55
N ILE A 60 16.26 -14.90 -2.94
CA ILE A 60 17.61 -14.61 -2.46
C ILE A 60 18.33 -13.75 -3.49
N GLY A 61 18.88 -12.59 -3.10
CA GLY A 61 19.53 -11.71 -4.05
C GLY A 61 20.32 -10.56 -3.45
N SER A 62 20.82 -9.68 -4.31
CA SER A 62 21.48 -8.44 -3.96
C SER A 62 20.94 -7.29 -4.80
N ALA A 63 20.19 -6.40 -4.18
CA ALA A 63 19.66 -5.21 -4.85
C ALA A 63 20.78 -4.27 -5.34
N LEU A 64 21.90 -4.19 -4.59
CA LEU A 64 23.05 -3.40 -4.99
C LEU A 64 23.70 -3.94 -6.27
N LYS A 65 23.96 -5.24 -6.32
CA LYS A 65 24.57 -5.89 -7.49
C LYS A 65 23.65 -5.80 -8.72
N ALA A 66 22.35 -5.96 -8.53
CA ALA A 66 21.38 -5.74 -9.60
C ALA A 66 21.42 -4.30 -10.14
N LEU A 67 21.54 -3.29 -9.26
CA LEU A 67 21.65 -1.88 -9.64
C LEU A 67 22.98 -1.59 -10.37
N GLU A 68 24.04 -2.29 -10.04
CA GLU A 68 25.36 -2.22 -10.72
C GLU A 68 25.35 -2.94 -12.09
N GLY A 69 24.26 -3.60 -12.45
CA GLY A 69 24.08 -4.25 -13.76
C GLY A 69 24.52 -5.71 -13.80
N ASP A 70 24.70 -6.36 -12.64
CA ASP A 70 24.94 -7.80 -12.58
C ASP A 70 23.71 -8.56 -13.12
N ALA A 71 23.93 -9.46 -14.08
CA ALA A 71 22.85 -10.15 -14.80
C ALA A 71 22.11 -11.16 -13.92
N GLU A 72 22.84 -11.89 -13.05
CA GLU A 72 22.26 -12.90 -12.16
C GLU A 72 21.37 -12.23 -11.12
N TYR A 73 21.86 -11.19 -10.42
CA TYR A 73 21.08 -10.48 -9.43
C TYR A 73 19.95 -9.63 -10.04
N SER A 74 20.11 -9.14 -11.28
CA SER A 74 19.03 -8.51 -12.03
C SER A 74 17.88 -9.48 -12.31
N ALA A 75 18.19 -10.76 -12.64
CA ALA A 75 17.18 -11.80 -12.79
C ALA A 75 16.44 -12.08 -11.46
N LYS A 76 17.12 -12.02 -10.31
CA LYS A 76 16.50 -12.16 -8.99
C LYS A 76 15.51 -11.03 -8.66
N ILE A 77 15.78 -9.81 -9.11
CA ILE A 77 14.81 -8.72 -8.99
C ILE A 77 13.57 -8.96 -9.88
N GLN A 78 13.76 -9.49 -11.08
CA GLN A 78 12.63 -9.87 -11.93
C GLN A 78 11.80 -10.99 -11.33
N GLU A 79 12.46 -12.01 -10.73
CA GLU A 79 11.79 -13.09 -9.98
C GLU A 79 10.97 -12.54 -8.81
N LEU A 80 11.50 -11.56 -8.06
CA LEU A 80 10.76 -10.88 -6.99
C LEU A 80 9.50 -10.18 -7.53
N VAL A 81 9.61 -9.43 -8.62
CA VAL A 81 8.46 -8.75 -9.23
C VAL A 81 7.42 -9.77 -9.70
N GLN A 82 7.86 -10.85 -10.35
CA GLN A 82 6.97 -11.93 -10.78
C GLN A 82 6.27 -12.59 -9.58
N ALA A 83 7.00 -12.84 -8.47
CA ALA A 83 6.40 -13.41 -7.26
C ALA A 83 5.34 -12.49 -6.65
N LEU A 84 5.51 -11.16 -6.73
CA LEU A 84 4.48 -10.20 -6.31
C LEU A 84 3.23 -10.33 -7.18
N ASP A 85 3.38 -10.42 -8.50
CA ASP A 85 2.25 -10.54 -9.43
C ASP A 85 1.49 -11.87 -9.27
N ASP A 86 2.22 -12.95 -9.01
CA ASP A 86 1.63 -14.30 -8.93
C ASP A 86 1.04 -14.61 -7.55
N PHE A 87 1.66 -14.12 -6.48
CA PHE A 87 1.30 -14.50 -5.10
C PHE A 87 0.37 -13.52 -4.41
N VAL A 88 0.46 -12.22 -4.73
CA VAL A 88 -0.39 -11.19 -4.11
C VAL A 88 -1.63 -10.98 -4.96
N PRO A 89 -2.83 -11.37 -4.51
CA PRO A 89 -4.05 -11.19 -5.30
C PRO A 89 -4.40 -9.70 -5.43
N GLU A 90 -5.01 -9.32 -6.55
CA GLU A 90 -5.56 -7.98 -6.68
C GLU A 90 -6.61 -7.70 -5.59
N PRO A 91 -6.54 -6.55 -4.89
CA PRO A 91 -7.49 -6.22 -3.85
C PRO A 91 -8.89 -6.01 -4.44
N THR A 92 -9.90 -6.58 -3.80
CA THR A 92 -11.29 -6.32 -4.14
C THR A 92 -11.64 -4.87 -3.77
N ARG A 93 -11.93 -4.04 -4.76
CA ARG A 93 -12.29 -2.63 -4.56
C ARG A 93 -13.81 -2.52 -4.50
N GLU A 94 -14.33 -1.92 -3.42
CA GLU A 94 -15.76 -1.71 -3.20
C GLU A 94 -16.25 -0.43 -3.92
N THR A 95 -16.23 -0.43 -5.24
CA THR A 95 -16.59 0.74 -6.07
C THR A 95 -18.10 0.96 -6.19
N ASP A 96 -18.92 -0.07 -5.95
CA ASP A 96 -20.38 -0.06 -6.03
C ASP A 96 -21.08 0.51 -4.77
N LYS A 97 -20.32 0.80 -3.71
CA LYS A 97 -20.82 1.38 -2.47
C LYS A 97 -20.83 2.92 -2.52
N PRO A 98 -21.60 3.58 -1.64
CA PRO A 98 -21.52 5.03 -1.49
C PRO A 98 -20.10 5.49 -1.18
N PHE A 99 -19.66 6.57 -1.82
CA PHE A 99 -18.34 7.16 -1.63
C PHE A 99 -18.06 7.45 -0.15
N LEU A 100 -16.86 7.08 0.29
CA LEU A 100 -16.31 7.38 1.62
C LEU A 100 -14.82 7.56 1.53
N MET A 101 -14.34 8.71 1.99
CA MET A 101 -12.93 9.03 2.12
C MET A 101 -12.67 9.70 3.46
N PRO A 102 -11.93 9.06 4.40
CA PRO A 102 -11.41 9.75 5.58
C PRO A 102 -10.45 10.87 5.16
N ILE A 103 -10.63 12.07 5.75
CA ILE A 103 -9.73 13.19 5.47
C ILE A 103 -8.47 13.00 6.31
N GLU A 104 -7.31 12.93 5.65
CA GLU A 104 -6.00 12.79 6.27
C GLU A 104 -5.30 14.14 6.40
N ASP A 105 -5.42 14.98 5.37
CA ASP A 105 -4.81 16.32 5.38
C ASP A 105 -5.67 17.32 4.58
N ILE A 106 -5.46 18.63 4.87
CA ILE A 106 -6.22 19.75 4.28
C ILE A 106 -5.24 20.82 3.81
N PHE A 107 -5.39 21.24 2.56
CA PHE A 107 -4.60 22.31 1.96
C PHE A 107 -5.52 23.37 1.38
N THR A 108 -5.15 24.63 1.53
CA THR A 108 -5.81 25.73 0.81
C THR A 108 -4.94 26.18 -0.35
N ILE A 109 -5.49 26.12 -1.54
CA ILE A 109 -4.81 26.64 -2.75
C ILE A 109 -5.40 27.99 -3.08
N GLN A 110 -4.58 29.04 -3.05
CA GLN A 110 -5.01 30.40 -3.34
C GLN A 110 -5.61 30.48 -4.75
N GLY A 111 -6.86 30.95 -4.83
CA GLY A 111 -7.61 31.08 -6.09
C GLY A 111 -8.27 29.79 -6.61
N ARG A 112 -8.04 28.64 -5.96
CA ARG A 112 -8.68 27.37 -6.34
C ARG A 112 -9.63 26.81 -5.30
N GLY A 113 -9.38 27.04 -4.02
CA GLY A 113 -10.21 26.54 -2.91
C GLY A 113 -9.49 25.57 -1.99
N THR A 114 -10.25 24.82 -1.23
CA THR A 114 -9.75 23.83 -0.27
C THR A 114 -9.56 22.48 -0.95
N VAL A 115 -8.42 21.87 -0.75
CA VAL A 115 -8.12 20.49 -1.15
C VAL A 115 -8.06 19.62 0.10
N VAL A 116 -8.79 18.53 0.11
CA VAL A 116 -8.71 17.48 1.12
C VAL A 116 -8.02 16.25 0.52
N THR A 117 -7.13 15.63 1.26
CA THR A 117 -6.46 14.41 0.83
C THR A 117 -6.84 13.24 1.71
N GLY A 118 -6.81 12.05 1.14
CA GLY A 118 -7.05 10.80 1.83
C GLY A 118 -7.16 9.64 0.88
N ARG A 119 -7.24 8.45 1.45
CA ARG A 119 -7.53 7.24 0.69
C ARG A 119 -9.03 7.02 0.59
N ILE A 120 -9.52 6.80 -0.62
CA ILE A 120 -10.91 6.41 -0.83
C ILE A 120 -11.09 4.99 -0.27
N GLU A 121 -11.90 4.86 0.80
CA GLU A 121 -12.18 3.56 1.43
C GLU A 121 -13.16 2.73 0.62
N ARG A 122 -14.16 3.37 0.03
CA ARG A 122 -15.20 2.74 -0.80
C ARG A 122 -15.87 3.73 -1.73
N GLY A 123 -16.51 3.21 -2.75
CA GLY A 123 -17.22 3.99 -3.75
C GLY A 123 -16.31 4.66 -4.76
N GLU A 124 -16.89 5.54 -5.52
CA GLU A 124 -16.25 6.36 -6.54
C GLU A 124 -16.66 7.82 -6.33
N ILE A 125 -15.80 8.75 -6.76
CA ILE A 125 -16.09 10.19 -6.80
C ILE A 125 -15.75 10.73 -8.18
N LYS A 126 -16.65 11.53 -8.74
CA LYS A 126 -16.44 12.19 -10.03
C LYS A 126 -16.40 13.69 -9.90
N VAL A 127 -15.70 14.34 -10.83
CA VAL A 127 -15.67 15.79 -10.91
C VAL A 127 -17.11 16.30 -11.15
N ASN A 128 -17.49 17.36 -10.42
CA ASN A 128 -18.82 17.97 -10.36
C ASN A 128 -19.88 17.17 -9.56
N GLU A 129 -19.52 16.15 -8.86
CA GLU A 129 -20.41 15.41 -7.96
C GLU A 129 -20.59 16.13 -6.62
N GLU A 130 -21.82 16.11 -6.08
CA GLU A 130 -22.13 16.62 -4.73
C GLU A 130 -21.68 15.61 -3.69
N ILE A 131 -20.98 16.08 -2.66
CA ILE A 131 -20.51 15.28 -1.53
C ILE A 131 -20.84 15.95 -0.21
N GLU A 132 -20.88 15.16 0.84
CA GLU A 132 -21.11 15.61 2.22
C GLU A 132 -19.82 15.50 3.04
N ILE A 133 -19.50 16.58 3.74
CA ILE A 133 -18.44 16.60 4.75
C ILE A 133 -19.10 16.29 6.09
N VAL A 134 -18.77 15.14 6.65
CA VAL A 134 -19.30 14.65 7.92
C VAL A 134 -18.21 14.68 8.98
N GLY A 135 -18.50 15.20 10.15
CA GLY A 135 -17.54 15.27 11.25
C GLY A 135 -18.16 15.76 12.55
N ILE A 136 -17.35 16.44 13.39
CA ILE A 136 -17.78 16.97 14.69
C ILE A 136 -18.78 18.13 14.51
N ARG A 137 -18.64 18.89 13.42
CA ARG A 137 -19.56 19.99 13.08
C ARG A 137 -20.75 19.46 12.31
N GLU A 138 -21.75 20.33 12.11
CA GLU A 138 -22.89 20.02 11.25
C GLU A 138 -22.44 19.61 9.85
N THR A 139 -23.10 18.61 9.28
CA THR A 139 -22.81 18.11 7.94
C THR A 139 -22.96 19.23 6.91
N GLN A 140 -21.93 19.40 6.08
CA GLN A 140 -21.91 20.39 5.01
C GLN A 140 -21.93 19.72 3.66
N LYS A 141 -22.73 20.24 2.75
CA LYS A 141 -22.75 19.82 1.35
C LYS A 141 -21.81 20.70 0.54
N THR A 142 -21.03 20.07 -0.32
CA THR A 142 -20.13 20.74 -1.26
C THR A 142 -20.05 19.98 -2.57
N VAL A 143 -19.30 20.52 -3.52
CA VAL A 143 -19.10 19.88 -4.83
C VAL A 143 -17.63 19.60 -5.04
N CYS A 144 -17.30 18.38 -5.45
CA CYS A 144 -16.00 18.01 -5.94
C CYS A 144 -15.72 18.74 -7.25
N THR A 145 -14.79 19.69 -7.27
CA THR A 145 -14.43 20.43 -8.50
C THR A 145 -13.21 19.89 -9.19
N GLY A 146 -12.50 18.95 -8.59
CA GLY A 146 -11.34 18.28 -9.20
C GLY A 146 -10.87 17.12 -8.33
N VAL A 147 -10.33 16.12 -8.99
CA VAL A 147 -9.65 14.97 -8.38
C VAL A 147 -8.22 14.97 -8.90
N GLU A 148 -7.24 14.81 -8.01
CA GLU A 148 -5.82 14.80 -8.37
C GLU A 148 -5.11 13.62 -7.70
N MET A 149 -4.27 12.93 -8.46
CA MET A 149 -3.37 11.89 -7.97
C MET A 149 -2.02 12.01 -8.66
N PHE A 150 -0.92 11.98 -7.88
CA PHE A 150 0.45 12.13 -8.40
C PHE A 150 0.64 13.37 -9.29
N ARG A 151 0.04 14.51 -8.93
CA ARG A 151 0.05 15.77 -9.70
C ARG A 151 -0.59 15.68 -11.09
N LYS A 152 -1.48 14.69 -11.29
CA LYS A 152 -2.28 14.55 -12.50
C LYS A 152 -3.74 14.72 -12.13
N LEU A 153 -4.46 15.53 -12.92
CA LEU A 153 -5.90 15.67 -12.81
C LEU A 153 -6.56 14.41 -13.37
N LEU A 154 -7.55 13.94 -12.66
CA LEU A 154 -8.37 12.78 -13.00
C LEU A 154 -9.82 13.21 -13.15
N ASP A 155 -10.59 12.49 -13.97
CA ASP A 155 -12.04 12.68 -14.10
C ASP A 155 -12.80 12.04 -12.93
N GLU A 156 -12.25 10.98 -12.35
CA GLU A 156 -12.81 10.22 -11.23
C GLU A 156 -11.73 9.66 -10.31
N GLY A 157 -12.10 9.34 -9.06
CA GLY A 157 -11.30 8.59 -8.11
C GLY A 157 -12.08 7.39 -7.58
N LYS A 158 -11.41 6.26 -7.32
CA LYS A 158 -12.02 4.97 -6.94
C LYS A 158 -11.49 4.44 -5.62
N ALA A 159 -12.27 3.56 -5.00
CA ALA A 159 -11.88 2.84 -3.79
C ALA A 159 -10.45 2.28 -3.89
N GLY A 160 -9.65 2.51 -2.85
CA GLY A 160 -8.24 2.11 -2.75
C GLY A 160 -7.24 3.16 -3.26
N GLU A 161 -7.68 4.22 -3.92
CA GLU A 161 -6.80 5.29 -4.42
C GLU A 161 -6.60 6.37 -3.36
N ASN A 162 -5.38 6.88 -3.25
CA ASN A 162 -5.05 8.04 -2.44
C ASN A 162 -5.09 9.28 -3.32
N VAL A 163 -6.03 10.18 -3.06
CA VAL A 163 -6.33 11.31 -3.93
C VAL A 163 -6.43 12.63 -3.17
N GLY A 164 -6.22 13.73 -3.88
CA GLY A 164 -6.61 15.06 -3.47
C GLY A 164 -7.92 15.45 -4.12
N ILE A 165 -8.92 15.86 -3.35
CA ILE A 165 -10.22 16.33 -3.82
C ILE A 165 -10.33 17.83 -3.60
N LEU A 166 -10.56 18.57 -4.68
CA LEU A 166 -10.80 20.00 -4.64
C LEU A 166 -12.27 20.28 -4.35
N LEU A 167 -12.55 21.03 -3.30
CA LEU A 167 -13.88 21.33 -2.81
C LEU A 167 -14.28 22.77 -3.14
N ARG A 168 -15.57 22.99 -3.48
CA ARG A 168 -16.10 24.30 -3.76
C ARG A 168 -16.60 24.98 -2.48
N GLY A 169 -16.11 26.20 -2.20
CA GLY A 169 -16.73 27.08 -1.17
C GLY A 169 -16.64 26.56 0.26
N THR A 170 -15.64 25.76 0.58
CA THR A 170 -15.31 25.34 1.94
C THR A 170 -14.18 26.20 2.48
N GLU A 171 -14.37 26.80 3.67
CA GLU A 171 -13.38 27.57 4.43
C GLU A 171 -12.89 26.78 5.64
#